data_8f74aa1641a4aeb669beb779e4733681
#
_entry.id   8f74aa1641a4aeb669beb779e4733681
#
_cell.length_a   1.000
_cell.length_b   1.000
_cell.length_c   1.000
_cell.angle_alpha   90.00
_cell.angle_beta   90.00
_cell.angle_gamma   90.00
#
_symmetry.space_group_name_H-M   'P 1'
#
loop_
_entity.id
_entity.type
_entity.pdbx_description
1 polymer ?
#
loop_
_entity_poly.entity_id
_entity_poly.type
_entity_poly.pdbx_seq_one_letter_code
_entity_poly.pdbx_strand_id
1 'polypeptide(L)'
;MKVTKDQAAANKEAILGAASKMYREKGIDGIGIAELSRSVGLTHGGFYGQFPGGKEQLASEAVSRTFETNIADWRAARSIPELLKGYLTQGHLKNWTEGCPIPALGADVARNGGAVSHSFTQGVQTLIDTLLPLVDGETEEEKHQQALRILSSITGAILIARALDNPRLSEQFLQSVIDAWSVRAEQQ
;
A
#
# COMPACT_ATOMS: atom_id res chain seq x y z
N MET A 1 9.06 -13.69 -33.40
CA MET A 1 8.62 -12.32 -33.76
C MET A 1 9.21 -11.39 -32.72
N LYS A 2 9.88 -10.30 -33.10
CA LYS A 2 10.49 -9.35 -32.14
C LYS A 2 9.36 -8.48 -31.60
N VAL A 3 9.17 -8.49 -30.27
CA VAL A 3 8.17 -7.66 -29.59
C VAL A 3 8.51 -6.19 -29.83
N THR A 4 7.52 -5.36 -30.19
CA THR A 4 7.70 -3.91 -30.34
C THR A 4 7.96 -3.24 -28.98
N LYS A 5 8.52 -2.02 -28.97
CA LYS A 5 8.74 -1.27 -27.72
C LYS A 5 7.43 -1.02 -26.97
N ASP A 6 6.36 -0.68 -27.68
CA ASP A 6 5.05 -0.42 -27.09
C ASP A 6 4.44 -1.69 -26.49
N GLN A 7 4.59 -2.82 -27.18
CA GLN A 7 4.14 -4.11 -26.64
C GLN A 7 4.94 -4.53 -25.41
N ALA A 8 6.25 -4.26 -25.39
CA ALA A 8 7.10 -4.52 -24.23
C ALA A 8 6.66 -3.68 -23.02
N ALA A 9 6.41 -2.38 -23.22
CA ALA A 9 5.91 -1.49 -22.18
C ALA A 9 4.54 -1.96 -21.65
N ALA A 10 3.60 -2.29 -22.53
CA ALA A 10 2.29 -2.83 -22.16
C ALA A 10 2.39 -4.14 -21.35
N ASN A 11 3.29 -5.04 -21.76
CA ASN A 11 3.54 -6.29 -21.04
C ASN A 11 4.11 -6.03 -19.64
N LYS A 12 5.05 -5.09 -19.51
CA LYS A 12 5.63 -4.70 -18.21
C LYS A 12 4.54 -4.15 -17.28
N GLU A 13 3.70 -3.24 -17.77
CA GLU A 13 2.58 -2.68 -17.03
C GLU A 13 1.57 -3.74 -16.59
N ALA A 14 1.23 -4.68 -17.48
CA ALA A 14 0.34 -5.79 -17.13
C ALA A 14 0.90 -6.67 -16.00
N ILE A 15 2.21 -6.99 -16.06
CA ILE A 15 2.89 -7.76 -15.01
C ILE A 15 2.89 -6.98 -13.68
N LEU A 16 3.25 -5.71 -13.69
CA LEU A 16 3.29 -4.86 -12.49
C LEU A 16 1.90 -4.73 -11.86
N GLY A 17 0.87 -4.50 -12.68
CA GLY A 17 -0.51 -4.43 -12.21
C GLY A 17 -1.00 -5.73 -11.57
N ALA A 18 -0.71 -6.87 -12.20
CA ALA A 18 -1.04 -8.18 -11.65
C ALA A 18 -0.25 -8.47 -10.35
N ALA A 19 1.06 -8.21 -10.35
CA ALA A 19 1.92 -8.41 -9.18
C ALA A 19 1.47 -7.56 -7.99
N SER A 20 1.15 -6.28 -8.22
CA SER A 20 0.67 -5.37 -7.17
C SER A 20 -0.58 -5.90 -6.46
N LYS A 21 -1.53 -6.49 -7.21
CA LYS A 21 -2.74 -7.08 -6.64
C LYS A 21 -2.47 -8.41 -5.94
N MET A 22 -1.80 -9.32 -6.62
CA MET A 22 -1.53 -10.66 -6.14
C MET A 22 -0.63 -10.66 -4.89
N TYR A 23 0.37 -9.78 -4.83
CA TYR A 23 1.21 -9.63 -3.64
C TYR A 23 0.44 -9.15 -2.42
N ARG A 24 -0.49 -8.21 -2.57
CA ARG A 24 -1.35 -7.79 -1.46
C ARG A 24 -2.30 -8.88 -0.98
N GLU A 25 -2.72 -9.77 -1.89
CA GLU A 25 -3.62 -10.88 -1.58
C GLU A 25 -2.89 -12.06 -0.92
N LYS A 26 -1.71 -12.45 -1.46
CA LYS A 26 -1.05 -13.72 -1.13
C LYS A 26 0.34 -13.55 -0.51
N GLY A 27 0.81 -12.32 -0.35
CA GLY A 27 2.19 -12.02 0.04
C GLY A 27 3.18 -12.13 -1.12
N ILE A 28 4.36 -11.54 -0.93
CA ILE A 28 5.42 -11.50 -1.95
C ILE A 28 5.95 -12.90 -2.25
N ASP A 29 6.12 -13.72 -1.22
CA ASP A 29 6.63 -15.08 -1.37
C ASP A 29 5.56 -16.10 -1.76
N GLY A 30 4.28 -15.76 -1.55
CA GLY A 30 3.14 -16.61 -1.90
C GLY A 30 2.91 -16.81 -3.39
N ILE A 31 3.65 -16.09 -4.27
CA ILE A 31 3.42 -16.11 -5.71
C ILE A 31 4.72 -16.41 -6.46
N GLY A 32 4.64 -17.41 -7.35
CA GLY A 32 5.72 -17.76 -8.27
C GLY A 32 5.66 -16.96 -9.58
N ILE A 33 6.83 -16.74 -10.20
CA ILE A 33 6.95 -16.08 -11.52
C ILE A 33 6.09 -16.78 -12.59
N ALA A 34 6.02 -18.11 -12.57
CA ALA A 34 5.23 -18.88 -13.52
C ALA A 34 3.72 -18.63 -13.38
N GLU A 35 3.20 -18.49 -12.18
CA GLU A 35 1.80 -18.14 -11.91
C GLU A 35 1.49 -16.73 -12.40
N LEU A 36 2.35 -15.78 -12.06
CA LEU A 36 2.21 -14.38 -12.47
C LEU A 36 2.27 -14.22 -13.98
N SER A 37 3.25 -14.85 -14.65
CA SER A 37 3.36 -14.79 -16.12
C SER A 37 2.10 -15.32 -16.79
N ARG A 38 1.57 -16.44 -16.31
CA ARG A 38 0.33 -17.03 -16.84
C ARG A 38 -0.88 -16.13 -16.64
N SER A 39 -0.97 -15.42 -15.51
CA SER A 39 -2.12 -14.54 -15.21
C SER A 39 -2.25 -13.39 -16.24
N VAL A 40 -1.15 -13.01 -16.88
CA VAL A 40 -1.11 -11.95 -17.91
C VAL A 40 -0.84 -12.47 -19.32
N GLY A 41 -0.92 -13.79 -19.53
CA GLY A 41 -0.76 -14.41 -20.85
C GLY A 41 0.68 -14.39 -21.40
N LEU A 42 1.69 -14.28 -20.53
CA LEU A 42 3.10 -14.25 -20.93
C LEU A 42 3.79 -15.58 -20.67
N THR A 43 4.82 -15.86 -21.48
CA THR A 43 5.73 -16.98 -21.25
C THR A 43 6.76 -16.62 -20.18
N HIS A 44 7.39 -17.64 -19.57
CA HIS A 44 8.48 -17.45 -18.61
C HIS A 44 9.66 -16.64 -19.18
N GLY A 45 10.04 -16.87 -20.45
CA GLY A 45 11.04 -16.07 -21.15
C GLY A 45 10.62 -14.63 -21.37
N GLY A 46 9.33 -14.39 -21.65
CA GLY A 46 8.76 -13.05 -21.78
C GLY A 46 8.83 -12.25 -20.48
N PHE A 47 8.71 -12.90 -19.33
CA PHE A 47 8.91 -12.28 -18.02
C PHE A 47 10.32 -11.75 -17.82
N TYR A 48 11.36 -12.58 -18.00
CA TYR A 48 12.75 -12.15 -17.79
C TYR A 48 13.22 -11.10 -18.80
N GLY A 49 12.57 -11.00 -19.96
CA GLY A 49 12.77 -9.89 -20.88
C GLY A 49 12.33 -8.54 -20.33
N GLN A 50 11.36 -8.53 -19.40
CA GLN A 50 10.86 -7.31 -18.74
C GLN A 50 11.54 -7.05 -17.39
N PHE A 51 11.88 -8.11 -16.66
CA PHE A 51 12.48 -8.06 -15.31
C PHE A 51 13.77 -8.89 -15.27
N PRO A 52 14.90 -8.36 -15.81
CA PRO A 52 16.18 -9.06 -15.79
C PRO A 52 16.67 -9.39 -14.37
N GLY A 53 16.35 -8.54 -13.38
CA GLY A 53 16.63 -8.76 -11.96
C GLY A 53 15.67 -9.74 -11.28
N GLY A 54 14.78 -10.38 -12.03
CA GLY A 54 13.92 -11.45 -11.56
C GLY A 54 12.86 -11.00 -10.55
N LYS A 55 12.58 -11.88 -9.57
CA LYS A 55 11.51 -11.68 -8.58
C LYS A 55 11.75 -10.48 -7.68
N GLU A 56 12.99 -10.19 -7.30
CA GLU A 56 13.32 -9.05 -6.43
C GLU A 56 13.03 -7.72 -7.12
N GLN A 57 13.47 -7.57 -8.37
CA GLN A 57 13.16 -6.38 -9.16
C GLN A 57 11.65 -6.19 -9.32
N LEU A 58 10.93 -7.25 -9.67
CA LEU A 58 9.48 -7.19 -9.79
C LEU A 58 8.82 -6.78 -8.49
N ALA A 59 9.21 -7.39 -7.35
CA ALA A 59 8.63 -7.08 -6.05
C ALA A 59 8.86 -5.62 -5.66
N SER A 60 10.08 -5.11 -5.87
CA SER A 60 10.44 -3.72 -5.63
C SER A 60 9.59 -2.75 -6.47
N GLU A 61 9.49 -2.98 -7.79
CA GLU A 61 8.70 -2.13 -8.69
C GLU A 61 7.19 -2.25 -8.43
N ALA A 62 6.69 -3.44 -8.09
CA ALA A 62 5.27 -3.65 -7.75
C ALA A 62 4.88 -2.97 -6.43
N VAL A 63 5.76 -2.97 -5.43
CA VAL A 63 5.57 -2.24 -4.17
C VAL A 63 5.51 -0.74 -4.44
N SER A 64 6.46 -0.17 -5.20
CA SER A 64 6.44 1.24 -5.59
C SER A 64 5.12 1.61 -6.28
N ARG A 65 4.70 0.83 -7.29
CA ARG A 65 3.44 1.05 -8.00
C ARG A 65 2.23 1.01 -7.07
N THR A 66 2.23 0.13 -6.06
CA THR A 66 1.12 0.05 -5.11
C THR A 66 0.97 1.34 -4.30
N PHE A 67 2.07 1.95 -3.88
CA PHE A 67 2.03 3.26 -3.23
C PHE A 67 1.55 4.36 -4.18
N GLU A 68 2.03 4.41 -5.41
CA GLU A 68 1.63 5.39 -6.41
C GLU A 68 0.13 5.38 -6.68
N THR A 69 -0.47 4.19 -6.78
CA THR A 69 -1.91 4.05 -7.03
C THR A 69 -2.77 4.44 -5.83
N ASN A 70 -2.27 4.25 -4.61
CA ASN A 70 -3.00 4.60 -3.39
C ASN A 70 -2.89 6.06 -2.99
N ILE A 71 -1.83 6.76 -3.40
CA ILE A 71 -1.56 8.12 -2.93
C ILE A 71 -2.54 9.15 -3.48
N ALA A 72 -3.19 8.86 -4.62
CA ALA A 72 -4.15 9.76 -5.23
C ALA A 72 -5.33 10.07 -4.30
N ASP A 73 -5.88 9.04 -3.64
CA ASP A 73 -6.98 9.19 -2.69
C ASP A 73 -6.56 9.99 -1.44
N TRP A 74 -5.33 9.78 -0.97
CA TRP A 74 -4.79 10.52 0.17
C TRP A 74 -4.59 12.01 -0.15
N ARG A 75 -4.10 12.33 -1.35
CA ARG A 75 -3.93 13.72 -1.83
C ARG A 75 -5.23 14.45 -2.07
N ALA A 76 -6.33 13.73 -2.29
CA ALA A 76 -7.65 14.31 -2.44
C ALA A 76 -8.26 14.76 -1.12
N ALA A 77 -7.84 14.19 0.02
CA ALA A 77 -8.34 14.56 1.34
C ALA A 77 -7.89 15.97 1.73
N ARG A 78 -8.79 16.73 2.30
CA ARG A 78 -8.56 18.12 2.74
C ARG A 78 -8.35 18.25 4.25
N SER A 79 -8.58 17.18 4.99
CA SER A 79 -8.43 17.11 6.44
C SER A 79 -8.20 15.68 6.91
N ILE A 80 -7.65 15.53 8.12
CA ILE A 80 -7.48 14.21 8.74
C ILE A 80 -8.81 13.47 8.90
N PRO A 81 -9.91 14.10 9.43
CA PRO A 81 -11.19 13.41 9.50
C PRO A 81 -11.73 12.90 8.14
N GLU A 82 -11.52 13.66 7.07
CA GLU A 82 -11.91 13.23 5.71
C GLU A 82 -11.09 12.03 5.25
N LEU A 83 -9.78 12.07 5.44
CA LEU A 83 -8.86 10.96 5.13
C LEU A 83 -9.24 9.69 5.91
N LEU A 84 -9.49 9.81 7.22
CA LEU A 84 -9.89 8.68 8.06
C LEU A 84 -11.20 8.03 7.59
N LYS A 85 -12.21 8.83 7.29
CA LYS A 85 -13.50 8.35 6.76
C LYS A 85 -13.35 7.62 5.43
N GLY A 86 -12.44 8.06 4.56
CA GLY A 86 -12.14 7.40 3.30
C GLY A 86 -11.31 6.12 3.46
N TYR A 87 -10.38 6.12 4.41
CA TYR A 87 -9.44 5.01 4.63
C TYR A 87 -9.99 3.89 5.52
N LEU A 88 -10.60 4.23 6.67
CA LEU A 88 -11.11 3.28 7.66
C LEU A 88 -12.53 2.81 7.31
N THR A 89 -12.67 2.12 6.18
CA THR A 89 -13.95 1.66 5.65
C THR A 89 -14.05 0.15 5.60
N GLN A 90 -15.29 -0.37 5.62
CA GLN A 90 -15.55 -1.79 5.37
C GLN A 90 -15.09 -2.23 3.97
N GLY A 91 -15.12 -1.32 2.99
CA GLY A 91 -14.59 -1.55 1.65
C GLY A 91 -13.10 -1.81 1.68
N HIS A 92 -12.32 -0.94 2.34
CA HIS A 92 -10.87 -1.12 2.50
C HIS A 92 -10.52 -2.36 3.33
N LEU A 93 -11.32 -2.66 4.35
CA LEU A 93 -11.13 -3.86 5.18
C LEU A 93 -11.24 -5.14 4.35
N LYS A 94 -12.23 -5.23 3.46
CA LYS A 94 -12.52 -6.44 2.66
C LYS A 94 -11.72 -6.53 1.36
N ASN A 95 -11.33 -5.40 0.78
CA ASN A 95 -10.64 -5.38 -0.51
C ASN A 95 -9.11 -5.34 -0.31
N TRP A 96 -8.49 -6.50 -0.23
CA TRP A 96 -7.05 -6.65 -0.07
C TRP A 96 -6.27 -6.16 -1.29
N THR A 97 -6.80 -6.41 -2.49
CA THR A 97 -6.08 -6.21 -3.75
C THR A 97 -5.93 -4.75 -4.15
N GLU A 98 -6.79 -3.86 -3.63
CA GLU A 98 -6.77 -2.42 -3.95
C GLU A 98 -6.39 -1.55 -2.73
N GLY A 99 -6.25 -2.15 -1.54
CA GLY A 99 -5.98 -1.45 -0.30
C GLY A 99 -4.53 -0.94 -0.17
N CYS A 100 -4.30 -0.21 0.92
CA CYS A 100 -2.98 0.31 1.28
C CYS A 100 -1.93 -0.81 1.39
N PRO A 101 -0.72 -0.61 0.82
CA PRO A 101 0.35 -1.61 0.88
C PRO A 101 0.89 -1.85 2.28
N ILE A 102 0.81 -0.88 3.21
CA ILE A 102 1.41 -1.02 4.53
C ILE A 102 0.79 -2.20 5.31
N PRO A 103 -0.54 -2.25 5.57
CA PRO A 103 -1.13 -3.36 6.28
C PRO A 103 -1.13 -4.68 5.50
N ALA A 104 -0.96 -4.63 4.18
CA ALA A 104 -0.94 -5.83 3.35
C ALA A 104 0.46 -6.46 3.24
N LEU A 105 1.51 -5.65 3.12
CA LEU A 105 2.85 -6.09 2.73
C LEU A 105 3.93 -5.81 3.77
N GLY A 106 3.68 -5.03 4.81
CA GLY A 106 4.71 -4.61 5.76
C GLY A 106 5.47 -5.76 6.40
N ALA A 107 4.78 -6.82 6.78
CA ALA A 107 5.39 -8.02 7.35
C ALA A 107 6.24 -8.79 6.32
N ASP A 108 5.81 -8.86 5.06
CA ASP A 108 6.56 -9.52 3.99
C ASP A 108 7.82 -8.71 3.64
N VAL A 109 7.69 -7.40 3.53
CA VAL A 109 8.82 -6.50 3.28
C VAL A 109 9.86 -6.61 4.39
N ALA A 110 9.45 -6.68 5.66
CA ALA A 110 10.36 -6.85 6.79
C ALA A 110 11.15 -8.17 6.71
N ARG A 111 10.56 -9.23 6.14
CA ARG A 111 11.25 -10.51 5.91
C ARG A 111 12.15 -10.52 4.68
N ASN A 112 11.76 -9.83 3.62
CA ASN A 112 12.49 -9.81 2.35
C ASN A 112 13.71 -8.88 2.38
N GLY A 113 13.59 -7.69 2.98
CA GLY A 113 14.69 -6.71 3.02
C GLY A 113 15.05 -6.13 1.63
N GLY A 114 16.30 -5.73 1.46
CA GLY A 114 16.91 -5.34 0.18
C GLY A 114 16.19 -4.23 -0.58
N ALA A 115 16.10 -4.37 -1.90
CA ALA A 115 15.45 -3.41 -2.79
C ALA A 115 13.96 -3.21 -2.50
N VAL A 116 13.28 -4.27 -2.04
CA VAL A 116 11.85 -4.20 -1.67
C VAL A 116 11.65 -3.30 -0.47
N SER A 117 12.50 -3.43 0.56
CA SER A 117 12.46 -2.57 1.75
C SER A 117 12.74 -1.11 1.40
N HIS A 118 13.66 -0.86 0.46
CA HIS A 118 13.95 0.49 -0.03
C HIS A 118 12.71 1.13 -0.69
N SER A 119 12.07 0.43 -1.63
CA SER A 119 10.84 0.90 -2.28
C SER A 119 9.71 1.15 -1.30
N PHE A 120 9.56 0.28 -0.31
CA PHE A 120 8.56 0.44 0.73
C PHE A 120 8.84 1.68 1.59
N THR A 121 10.09 1.92 1.98
CA THR A 121 10.51 3.11 2.74
C THR A 121 10.18 4.39 1.99
N GLN A 122 10.49 4.45 0.68
CA GLN A 122 10.15 5.60 -0.15
C GLN A 122 8.64 5.84 -0.22
N GLY A 123 7.85 4.76 -0.36
CA GLY A 123 6.39 4.86 -0.35
C GLY A 123 5.83 5.36 0.97
N VAL A 124 6.34 4.85 2.10
CA VAL A 124 5.96 5.33 3.45
C VAL A 124 6.31 6.80 3.63
N GLN A 125 7.52 7.22 3.22
CA GLN A 125 7.92 8.63 3.29
C GLN A 125 6.96 9.51 2.49
N THR A 126 6.57 9.10 1.29
CA THR A 126 5.62 9.85 0.47
C THR A 126 4.24 9.99 1.15
N LEU A 127 3.77 8.96 1.88
CA LEU A 127 2.54 9.06 2.65
C LEU A 127 2.68 10.03 3.84
N ILE A 128 3.82 10.01 4.54
CA ILE A 128 4.11 10.97 5.62
C ILE A 128 4.09 12.39 5.06
N ASP A 129 4.80 12.65 3.96
CA ASP A 129 4.84 13.97 3.31
C ASP A 129 3.45 14.45 2.88
N THR A 130 2.56 13.52 2.50
CA THR A 130 1.16 13.82 2.15
C THR A 130 0.32 14.16 3.38
N LEU A 131 0.64 13.63 4.55
CA LEU A 131 -0.04 13.94 5.81
C LEU A 131 0.39 15.27 6.41
N LEU A 132 1.64 15.69 6.22
CA LEU A 132 2.18 16.91 6.86
C LEU A 132 1.30 18.17 6.67
N PRO A 133 0.72 18.45 5.49
CA PRO A 133 -0.17 19.60 5.31
C PRO A 133 -1.53 19.49 6.02
N LEU A 134 -1.90 18.28 6.46
CA LEU A 134 -3.21 17.98 7.06
C LEU A 134 -3.17 17.92 8.58
N VAL A 135 -1.98 17.91 9.16
CA VAL A 135 -1.78 17.81 10.61
C VAL A 135 -1.42 19.16 11.21
N ASP A 136 -1.82 19.36 12.47
CA ASP A 136 -1.49 20.53 13.23
C ASP A 136 -0.18 20.34 14.02
N GLY A 137 0.47 21.44 14.35
CA GLY A 137 1.71 21.49 15.12
C GLY A 137 2.36 22.86 15.01
N GLU A 138 2.97 23.33 16.09
CA GLU A 138 3.69 24.61 16.12
C GLU A 138 5.05 24.50 15.40
N THR A 139 5.60 23.29 15.34
CA THR A 139 6.88 23.00 14.69
C THR A 139 6.74 21.89 13.67
N GLU A 140 7.67 21.85 12.71
CA GLU A 140 7.72 20.75 11.71
C GLU A 140 7.96 19.39 12.38
N GLU A 141 8.69 19.35 13.50
CA GLU A 141 8.89 18.11 14.27
C GLU A 141 7.57 17.61 14.88
N GLU A 142 6.75 18.49 15.43
CA GLU A 142 5.44 18.14 15.98
C GLU A 142 4.51 17.60 14.89
N LYS A 143 4.46 18.27 13.74
CA LYS A 143 3.69 17.79 12.57
C LYS A 143 4.16 16.41 12.12
N HIS A 144 5.48 16.21 12.03
CA HIS A 144 6.05 14.93 11.67
C HIS A 144 5.65 13.82 12.65
N GLN A 145 5.75 14.07 13.95
CA GLN A 145 5.32 13.13 14.98
C GLN A 145 3.82 12.83 14.92
N GLN A 146 2.99 13.81 14.58
CA GLN A 146 1.56 13.59 14.37
C GLN A 146 1.30 12.71 13.15
N ALA A 147 1.96 12.98 12.03
CA ALA A 147 1.84 12.18 10.81
C ALA A 147 2.22 10.71 11.06
N LEU A 148 3.33 10.46 11.80
CA LEU A 148 3.74 9.11 12.20
C LEU A 148 2.68 8.40 13.05
N ARG A 149 2.09 9.11 14.03
CA ARG A 149 1.04 8.55 14.91
C ARG A 149 -0.22 8.20 14.12
N ILE A 150 -0.66 9.09 13.21
CA ILE A 150 -1.83 8.85 12.37
C ILE A 150 -1.58 7.63 11.48
N LEU A 151 -0.46 7.60 10.75
CA LEU A 151 -0.11 6.51 9.85
C LEU A 151 -0.07 5.17 10.58
N SER A 152 0.57 5.12 11.76
CA SER A 152 0.63 3.92 12.59
C SER A 152 -0.74 3.48 13.07
N SER A 153 -1.60 4.42 13.49
CA SER A 153 -2.94 4.13 14.01
C SER A 153 -3.85 3.54 12.92
N ILE A 154 -3.92 4.19 11.74
CA ILE A 154 -4.81 3.75 10.67
C ILE A 154 -4.37 2.42 10.06
N THR A 155 -3.08 2.24 9.84
CA THR A 155 -2.55 0.99 9.28
C THR A 155 -2.66 -0.17 10.27
N GLY A 156 -2.39 0.09 11.56
CA GLY A 156 -2.58 -0.88 12.64
C GLY A 156 -4.04 -1.30 12.80
N ALA A 157 -4.97 -0.36 12.75
CA ALA A 157 -6.39 -0.65 12.84
C ALA A 157 -6.87 -1.56 11.69
N ILE A 158 -6.50 -1.27 10.45
CA ILE A 158 -6.84 -2.11 9.29
C ILE A 158 -6.19 -3.50 9.42
N LEU A 159 -4.91 -3.58 9.80
CA LEU A 159 -4.20 -4.84 9.95
C LEU A 159 -4.88 -5.74 10.99
N ILE A 160 -5.15 -5.20 12.19
CA ILE A 160 -5.76 -5.94 13.27
C ILE A 160 -7.19 -6.34 12.90
N ALA A 161 -8.00 -5.39 12.41
CA ALA A 161 -9.39 -5.64 12.05
C ALA A 161 -9.55 -6.72 10.96
N ARG A 162 -8.59 -6.82 10.03
CA ARG A 162 -8.55 -7.90 9.02
C ARG A 162 -8.26 -9.27 9.60
N ALA A 163 -7.46 -9.34 10.67
CA ALA A 163 -7.05 -10.60 11.29
C ALA A 163 -8.11 -11.17 12.26
N LEU A 164 -9.11 -10.38 12.64
CA LEU A 164 -10.14 -10.79 13.58
C LEU A 164 -11.26 -11.58 12.89
N ASP A 165 -11.75 -12.64 13.54
CA ASP A 165 -12.97 -13.37 13.19
C ASP A 165 -14.23 -12.78 13.83
N ASN A 166 -14.11 -11.62 14.48
CA ASN A 166 -15.20 -10.92 15.17
C ASN A 166 -15.51 -9.57 14.49
N PRO A 167 -16.56 -9.48 13.65
CA PRO A 167 -16.90 -8.26 12.92
C PRO A 167 -17.17 -7.04 13.82
N ARG A 168 -17.77 -7.26 14.99
CA ARG A 168 -18.05 -6.17 15.95
C ARG A 168 -16.74 -5.59 16.50
N LEU A 169 -15.79 -6.43 16.88
CA LEU A 169 -14.51 -6.01 17.38
C LEU A 169 -13.69 -5.33 16.26
N SER A 170 -13.74 -5.85 15.03
CA SER A 170 -13.10 -5.21 13.86
C SER A 170 -13.62 -3.79 13.66
N GLU A 171 -14.93 -3.57 13.74
CA GLU A 171 -15.53 -2.24 13.62
C GLU A 171 -15.12 -1.31 14.77
N GLN A 172 -15.03 -1.82 16.00
CA GLN A 172 -14.55 -1.06 17.16
C GLN A 172 -13.12 -0.54 16.97
N PHE A 173 -12.22 -1.33 16.36
CA PHE A 173 -10.87 -0.86 16.03
C PHE A 173 -10.90 0.32 15.04
N LEU A 174 -11.70 0.23 13.98
CA LEU A 174 -11.80 1.34 13.01
C LEU A 174 -12.38 2.59 13.66
N GLN A 175 -13.49 2.44 14.40
CA GLN A 175 -14.17 3.56 15.04
C GLN A 175 -13.30 4.23 16.10
N SER A 176 -12.56 3.48 16.91
CA SER A 176 -11.69 4.04 17.96
C SER A 176 -10.61 4.97 17.39
N VAL A 177 -10.10 4.67 16.20
CA VAL A 177 -9.12 5.56 15.53
C VAL A 177 -9.82 6.79 14.96
N ILE A 178 -11.00 6.64 14.35
CA ILE A 178 -11.79 7.78 13.86
C ILE A 178 -12.09 8.74 15.01
N ASP A 179 -12.59 8.24 16.14
CA ASP A 179 -12.96 9.06 17.29
C ASP A 179 -11.74 9.79 17.87
N ALA A 180 -10.62 9.09 18.02
CA ALA A 180 -9.40 9.65 18.62
C ALA A 180 -8.83 10.85 17.82
N TRP A 181 -9.04 10.88 16.52
CA TRP A 181 -8.51 11.94 15.64
C TRP A 181 -9.56 12.95 15.22
N SER A 182 -10.87 12.64 15.33
CA SER A 182 -11.96 13.59 15.05
C SER A 182 -12.14 14.60 16.18
N VAL A 183 -12.07 14.16 17.45
CA VAL A 183 -12.23 15.02 18.63
C VAL A 183 -11.11 16.07 18.74
N ARG A 184 -9.91 15.78 18.27
CA ARG A 184 -8.80 16.74 18.28
C ARG A 184 -8.99 17.89 17.31
N ALA A 185 -9.69 17.66 16.20
CA ALA A 185 -10.00 18.70 15.22
C ALA A 185 -11.10 19.68 15.65
N GLU A 186 -11.93 19.32 16.67
CA GLU A 186 -13.00 20.17 17.19
C GLU A 186 -12.56 21.05 18.39
N GLN A 187 -11.39 20.79 18.96
CA GLN A 187 -10.88 21.50 20.16
C GLN A 187 -9.89 22.63 19.82
N GLN A 188 -9.71 22.95 18.55
CA GLN A 188 -8.84 24.01 18.03
C GLN A 188 -9.66 25.03 17.25
#